data_04848daf445c6a5b274b8f2a83b373dd
#
_entry.id   04848daf445c6a5b274b8f2a83b373dd
#
_cell.length_a   1.000
_cell.length_b   1.000
_cell.length_c   1.000
_cell.angle_alpha   90.00
_cell.angle_beta   90.00
_cell.angle_gamma   90.00
#
_symmetry.space_group_name_H-M   'P 1'
#
loop_
_entity.id
_entity.type
_entity.pdbx_description
1 polymer ?
#
loop_
_entity_poly.entity_id
_entity_poly.type
_entity_poly.pdbx_seq_one_letter_code
_entity_poly.pdbx_strand_id
1 'polypeptide(L)'
;MIIQKAVYQNIDYHFRAANYLTTAQLFLRDNFLLKRKLRAGDFKPVVLGHWGACPGINFLYSHFCRYIQFTDSHSYIILGSGHAAPALLANLYLERSLGEIYSDLDYGDNGMYNLISRFGIDPRLQTEVSPALPGIINAGGELGIALSCAVGSILNNPQKSSFCVIGDGEFEVGATMPSLLSREFLVPKRDGFLILAINLNQYKMGSRSILSTWSNSRIKLFFL
;
A
#
# COMPACT_ATOMS: atom_id res chain seq x y z
N MET A 1 -0.19 27.95 11.02
CA MET A 1 1.18 27.69 10.51
C MET A 1 1.97 26.66 11.32
N ILE A 2 2.06 26.77 12.67
CA ILE A 2 2.80 25.80 13.52
C ILE A 2 2.17 24.40 13.49
N ILE A 3 0.85 24.29 13.62
CA ILE A 3 0.11 23.00 13.58
C ILE A 3 0.30 22.30 12.22
N GLN A 4 0.24 23.04 11.12
CA GLN A 4 0.50 22.49 9.79
C GLN A 4 1.91 21.89 9.68
N LYS A 5 2.93 22.57 10.19
CA LYS A 5 4.31 22.10 10.16
C LYS A 5 4.46 20.75 10.90
N ALA A 6 3.86 20.64 12.09
CA ALA A 6 3.89 19.38 12.86
C ALA A 6 3.19 18.21 12.13
N VAL A 7 2.07 18.48 11.45
CA VAL A 7 1.36 17.48 10.65
C VAL A 7 2.22 16.95 9.51
N TYR A 8 2.85 17.84 8.74
CA TYR A 8 3.75 17.42 7.65
C TYR A 8 4.96 16.66 8.15
N GLN A 9 5.53 17.06 9.30
CA GLN A 9 6.63 16.33 9.91
C GLN A 9 6.22 14.89 10.30
N ASN A 10 5.03 14.69 10.87
CA ASN A 10 4.54 13.38 11.24
C ASN A 10 4.32 12.49 10.00
N ILE A 11 3.76 13.04 8.91
CA ILE A 11 3.62 12.32 7.64
C ILE A 11 5.00 11.93 7.09
N ASP A 12 5.97 12.84 7.10
CA ASP A 12 7.34 12.56 6.63
C ASP A 12 8.02 11.48 7.47
N TYR A 13 7.90 11.54 8.80
CA TYR A 13 8.45 10.51 9.68
C TYR A 13 7.84 9.13 9.41
N HIS A 14 6.51 9.06 9.30
CA HIS A 14 5.83 7.81 8.98
C HIS A 14 6.27 7.27 7.63
N PHE A 15 6.27 8.10 6.59
CA PHE A 15 6.70 7.74 5.24
C PHE A 15 8.14 7.20 5.21
N ARG A 16 9.07 7.89 5.89
CA ARG A 16 10.48 7.45 5.96
C ARG A 16 10.62 6.15 6.73
N ALA A 17 9.93 5.99 7.85
CA ALA A 17 9.93 4.76 8.63
C ALA A 17 9.35 3.59 7.82
N ALA A 18 8.24 3.79 7.12
CA ALA A 18 7.64 2.78 6.25
C ALA A 18 8.59 2.37 5.12
N ASN A 19 9.25 3.32 4.47
CA ASN A 19 10.25 3.02 3.42
C ASN A 19 11.45 2.25 3.99
N TYR A 20 11.91 2.61 5.19
CA TYR A 20 13.00 1.88 5.85
C TYR A 20 12.62 0.44 6.14
N LEU A 21 11.46 0.22 6.78
CA LEU A 21 10.97 -1.12 7.10
C LEU A 21 10.71 -1.96 5.85
N THR A 22 10.16 -1.35 4.80
CA THR A 22 9.97 -2.00 3.50
C THR A 22 11.31 -2.46 2.92
N THR A 23 12.31 -1.58 2.90
CA THR A 23 13.65 -1.92 2.41
C THR A 23 14.30 -3.01 3.27
N ALA A 24 14.16 -2.92 4.59
CA ALA A 24 14.70 -3.90 5.50
C ALA A 24 14.06 -5.30 5.29
N GLN A 25 12.74 -5.37 5.12
CA GLN A 25 12.04 -6.62 4.79
C GLN A 25 12.56 -7.25 3.50
N LEU A 26 12.84 -6.46 2.48
CA LEU A 26 13.31 -6.95 1.19
C LEU A 26 14.77 -7.44 1.25
N PHE A 27 15.64 -6.71 1.92
CA PHE A 27 17.08 -6.89 1.75
C PHE A 27 17.83 -7.34 3.00
N LEU A 28 17.35 -7.05 4.22
CA LEU A 28 18.12 -7.32 5.43
C LEU A 28 17.68 -8.63 6.08
N ARG A 29 18.69 -9.39 6.53
CA ARG A 29 18.56 -10.57 7.38
C ARG A 29 18.92 -10.27 8.83
N ASP A 30 19.83 -9.32 9.05
CA ASP A 30 20.34 -8.94 10.37
C ASP A 30 20.69 -7.46 10.40
N ASN A 31 21.05 -6.92 11.59
CA ASN A 31 21.47 -5.55 11.82
C ASN A 31 20.49 -4.48 11.33
N PHE A 32 19.20 -4.77 11.37
CA PHE A 32 18.14 -3.89 10.85
C PHE A 32 17.94 -2.62 11.69
N LEU A 33 18.54 -2.49 12.88
CA LEU A 33 18.63 -1.22 13.63
C LEU A 33 19.92 -0.44 13.32
N LEU A 34 20.73 -0.92 12.36
CA LEU A 34 21.98 -0.28 11.91
C LEU A 34 22.94 0.05 13.09
N LYS A 35 22.95 -0.77 14.14
CA LYS A 35 23.83 -0.59 15.32
C LYS A 35 25.32 -0.68 14.98
N ARG A 36 25.64 -1.23 13.83
CA ARG A 36 26.99 -1.32 13.25
C ARG A 36 26.93 -1.10 11.73
N LYS A 37 28.07 -0.88 11.10
CA LYS A 37 28.15 -0.82 9.62
C LYS A 37 27.67 -2.12 9.00
N LEU A 38 26.95 -2.03 7.90
CA LEU A 38 26.46 -3.17 7.13
C LEU A 38 27.62 -4.00 6.59
N ARG A 39 27.45 -5.33 6.61
CA ARG A 39 28.35 -6.33 6.08
C ARG A 39 27.60 -7.23 5.11
N ALA A 40 28.28 -7.93 4.24
CA ALA A 40 27.67 -8.84 3.28
C ALA A 40 26.72 -9.88 3.94
N GLY A 41 27.07 -10.38 5.12
CA GLY A 41 26.25 -11.31 5.88
C GLY A 41 24.95 -10.73 6.45
N ASP A 42 24.76 -9.42 6.43
CA ASP A 42 23.53 -8.77 6.89
C ASP A 42 22.42 -8.80 5.83
N PHE A 43 22.76 -9.13 4.60
CA PHE A 43 21.81 -9.18 3.51
C PHE A 43 21.23 -10.58 3.33
N LYS A 44 19.97 -10.63 2.87
CA LYS A 44 19.32 -11.88 2.45
C LYS A 44 20.01 -12.44 1.22
N PRO A 45 20.23 -13.76 1.15
CA PRO A 45 20.84 -14.39 -0.03
C PRO A 45 19.90 -14.36 -1.26
N VAL A 46 18.59 -14.31 -1.03
CA VAL A 46 17.56 -14.21 -2.07
C VAL A 46 16.63 -13.06 -1.69
N VAL A 47 16.45 -12.13 -2.62
CA VAL A 47 15.50 -11.03 -2.48
C VAL A 47 14.15 -11.50 -2.96
N LEU A 48 13.14 -11.43 -2.09
CA LEU A 48 11.75 -11.73 -2.40
C LEU A 48 10.91 -10.46 -2.30
N GLY A 49 9.95 -10.29 -3.21
CA GLY A 49 9.11 -9.09 -3.27
C GLY A 49 9.71 -7.99 -4.15
N HIS A 50 9.02 -6.87 -4.27
CA HIS A 50 9.35 -5.79 -5.19
C HIS A 50 9.37 -4.43 -4.51
N TRP A 51 10.40 -3.64 -4.82
CA TRP A 51 10.53 -2.27 -4.33
C TRP A 51 9.71 -1.25 -5.14
N GLY A 52 9.57 -1.46 -6.46
CA GLY A 52 9.15 -0.44 -7.42
C GLY A 52 7.84 0.30 -7.11
N ALA A 53 6.83 -0.39 -6.59
CA ALA A 53 5.55 0.21 -6.20
C ALA A 53 5.54 0.72 -4.74
N CYS A 54 6.43 0.22 -3.90
CA CYS A 54 6.38 0.43 -2.45
C CYS A 54 6.50 1.90 -2.00
N PRO A 55 7.42 2.72 -2.54
CA PRO A 55 7.53 4.12 -2.11
C PRO A 55 6.26 4.93 -2.38
N GLY A 56 5.62 4.70 -3.54
CA GLY A 56 4.36 5.36 -3.87
C GLY A 56 3.23 4.93 -2.92
N ILE A 57 3.14 3.65 -2.59
CA ILE A 57 2.18 3.12 -1.64
C ILE A 57 2.44 3.69 -0.24
N ASN A 58 3.66 3.69 0.25
CA ASN A 58 4.02 4.25 1.56
C ASN A 58 3.68 5.75 1.65
N PHE A 59 3.91 6.50 0.57
CA PHE A 59 3.52 7.90 0.48
C PHE A 59 2.00 8.06 0.62
N LEU A 60 1.23 7.37 -0.20
CA LEU A 60 -0.23 7.43 -0.19
C LEU A 60 -0.81 6.96 1.14
N TYR A 61 -0.30 5.86 1.69
CA TYR A 61 -0.75 5.31 2.96
C TYR A 61 -0.58 6.33 4.10
N SER A 62 0.58 6.99 4.19
CA SER A 62 0.84 8.01 5.20
C SER A 62 -0.16 9.18 5.13
N HIS A 63 -0.57 9.57 3.92
CA HIS A 63 -1.59 10.61 3.71
C HIS A 63 -2.99 10.11 4.01
N PHE A 64 -3.34 8.88 3.64
CA PHE A 64 -4.65 8.28 3.90
C PHE A 64 -4.88 8.07 5.40
N CYS A 65 -3.89 7.57 6.13
CA CYS A 65 -3.97 7.48 7.58
C CYS A 65 -4.24 8.84 8.22
N ARG A 66 -3.58 9.88 7.75
CA ARG A 66 -3.84 11.24 8.25
C ARG A 66 -5.24 11.73 7.93
N TYR A 67 -5.75 11.45 6.73
CA TYR A 67 -7.12 11.77 6.35
C TYR A 67 -8.13 11.03 7.26
N ILE A 68 -7.94 9.73 7.45
CA ILE A 68 -8.81 8.88 8.30
C ILE A 68 -8.85 9.42 9.74
N GLN A 69 -7.68 9.72 10.31
CA GLN A 69 -7.59 10.31 11.65
C GLN A 69 -8.27 11.69 11.76
N PHE A 70 -8.21 12.48 10.71
CA PHE A 70 -8.82 13.82 10.70
C PHE A 70 -10.33 13.77 10.55
N THR A 71 -10.86 12.84 9.78
CA THR A 71 -12.29 12.70 9.46
C THR A 71 -13.02 11.72 10.34
N ASP A 72 -12.30 10.93 11.16
CA ASP A 72 -12.84 9.81 11.94
C ASP A 72 -13.66 8.85 11.06
N SER A 73 -13.21 8.64 9.82
CA SER A 73 -13.94 7.86 8.83
C SER A 73 -13.62 6.38 8.92
N HIS A 74 -14.64 5.54 8.76
CA HIS A 74 -14.45 4.10 8.54
C HIS A 74 -13.99 3.85 7.11
N SER A 75 -12.71 3.51 6.95
CA SER A 75 -12.09 3.46 5.62
C SER A 75 -11.42 2.12 5.34
N TYR A 76 -11.43 1.74 4.05
CA TYR A 76 -10.62 0.65 3.53
C TYR A 76 -9.45 1.20 2.71
N ILE A 77 -8.29 0.56 2.84
CA ILE A 77 -7.16 0.76 1.94
C ILE A 77 -7.03 -0.51 1.11
N ILE A 78 -7.26 -0.40 -0.19
CA ILE A 78 -7.26 -1.51 -1.13
C ILE A 78 -6.08 -1.37 -2.07
N LEU A 79 -5.20 -2.37 -2.06
CA LEU A 79 -3.98 -2.38 -2.86
C LEU A 79 -4.12 -3.42 -3.98
N GLY A 80 -4.05 -2.96 -5.22
CA GLY A 80 -4.05 -3.81 -6.38
C GLY A 80 -2.67 -4.39 -6.69
N SER A 81 -1.62 -3.61 -6.47
CA SER A 81 -0.24 -4.09 -6.65
C SER A 81 0.16 -5.01 -5.50
N GLY A 82 -0.31 -6.26 -5.52
CA GLY A 82 -0.11 -7.22 -4.44
C GLY A 82 1.34 -7.49 -4.07
N HIS A 83 2.23 -7.48 -5.05
CA HIS A 83 3.67 -7.61 -4.85
C HIS A 83 4.30 -6.48 -4.00
N ALA A 84 3.56 -5.44 -3.68
CA ALA A 84 3.95 -4.40 -2.74
C ALA A 84 3.56 -4.72 -1.29
N ALA A 85 3.26 -5.97 -0.96
CA ALA A 85 3.00 -6.44 0.41
C ALA A 85 4.01 -5.94 1.44
N PRO A 86 5.34 -5.83 1.17
CA PRO A 86 6.27 -5.31 2.18
C PRO A 86 5.98 -3.86 2.58
N ALA A 87 5.42 -3.04 1.68
CA ALA A 87 4.97 -1.69 2.04
C ALA A 87 3.74 -1.74 2.96
N LEU A 88 2.75 -2.58 2.63
CA LEU A 88 1.57 -2.77 3.48
C LEU A 88 1.96 -3.25 4.88
N LEU A 89 2.75 -4.31 4.96
CA LEU A 89 3.22 -4.88 6.23
C LEU A 89 3.99 -3.86 7.09
N ALA A 90 4.83 -3.02 6.46
CA ALA A 90 5.52 -1.93 7.14
C ALA A 90 4.54 -0.92 7.77
N ASN A 91 3.50 -0.54 7.04
CA ASN A 91 2.48 0.39 7.53
C ASN A 91 1.62 -0.23 8.63
N LEU A 92 1.14 -1.46 8.47
CA LEU A 92 0.37 -2.20 9.50
C LEU A 92 1.17 -2.38 10.79
N TYR A 93 2.48 -2.59 10.69
CA TYR A 93 3.37 -2.64 11.85
C TYR A 93 3.47 -1.27 12.55
N LEU A 94 3.67 -0.19 11.79
CA LEU A 94 3.81 1.17 12.34
C LEU A 94 2.53 1.66 13.01
N GLU A 95 1.36 1.31 12.49
CA GLU A 95 0.06 1.63 13.09
C GLU A 95 -0.38 0.65 14.19
N ARG A 96 0.42 -0.43 14.43
CA ARG A 96 0.25 -1.48 15.45
C ARG A 96 -0.88 -2.47 15.18
N SER A 97 -1.65 -2.34 14.13
CA SER A 97 -2.74 -3.27 13.80
C SER A 97 -2.26 -4.70 13.55
N LEU A 98 -1.02 -4.86 13.09
CA LEU A 98 -0.41 -6.18 12.92
C LEU A 98 -0.24 -6.91 14.26
N GLY A 99 0.13 -6.21 15.31
CA GLY A 99 0.31 -6.74 16.67
C GLY A 99 -1.02 -7.13 17.34
N GLU A 100 -2.13 -6.49 16.98
CA GLU A 100 -3.46 -6.83 17.51
C GLU A 100 -3.90 -8.25 17.12
N ILE A 101 -3.45 -8.75 15.96
CA ILE A 101 -3.78 -10.11 15.48
C ILE A 101 -2.64 -11.09 15.76
N TYR A 102 -1.40 -10.64 15.62
CA TYR A 102 -0.20 -11.46 15.75
C TYR A 102 0.73 -10.86 16.81
N SER A 103 0.61 -11.31 18.06
CA SER A 103 1.33 -10.76 19.20
C SER A 103 2.86 -10.78 19.06
N ASP A 104 3.41 -11.73 18.29
CA ASP A 104 4.84 -11.81 17.99
C ASP A 104 5.30 -10.78 16.93
N LEU A 105 4.37 -10.04 16.32
CA LEU A 105 4.60 -8.94 15.40
C LEU A 105 4.20 -7.58 15.99
N ASP A 106 4.01 -7.49 17.31
CA ASP A 106 3.68 -6.24 17.99
C ASP A 106 4.85 -5.23 17.90
N TYR A 107 4.49 -3.96 18.04
CA TYR A 107 5.43 -2.85 17.91
C TYR A 107 6.55 -2.92 18.96
N GLY A 108 7.79 -2.97 18.50
CA GLY A 108 9.00 -3.05 19.32
C GLY A 108 10.12 -3.83 18.62
N ASP A 109 11.28 -3.92 19.26
CA ASP A 109 12.48 -4.53 18.67
C ASP A 109 12.24 -5.99 18.22
N ASN A 110 11.53 -6.78 19.02
CA ASN A 110 11.24 -8.18 18.71
C ASN A 110 10.25 -8.32 17.54
N GLY A 111 9.17 -7.53 17.51
CA GLY A 111 8.22 -7.56 16.42
C GLY A 111 8.86 -7.08 15.11
N MET A 112 9.70 -6.05 15.17
CA MET A 112 10.48 -5.58 14.01
C MET A 112 11.43 -6.68 13.52
N TYR A 113 12.11 -7.37 14.42
CA TYR A 113 12.96 -8.50 14.07
C TYR A 113 12.17 -9.59 13.33
N ASN A 114 11.03 -9.97 13.89
CA ASN A 114 10.19 -11.02 13.32
C ASN A 114 9.63 -10.59 11.94
N LEU A 115 9.16 -9.36 11.82
CA LEU A 115 8.67 -8.81 10.56
C LEU A 115 9.74 -8.88 9.46
N ILE A 116 10.95 -8.40 9.74
CA ILE A 116 12.02 -8.28 8.74
C ILE A 116 12.62 -9.64 8.42
N SER A 117 12.97 -10.43 9.45
CA SER A 117 13.69 -11.69 9.27
C SER A 117 12.83 -12.78 8.63
N ARG A 118 11.51 -12.77 8.90
CA ARG A 118 10.58 -13.79 8.44
C ARG A 118 9.81 -13.42 7.16
N PHE A 119 9.93 -12.19 6.68
CA PHE A 119 9.27 -11.77 5.44
C PHE A 119 9.61 -12.70 4.27
N GLY A 120 8.59 -13.20 3.59
CA GLY A 120 8.69 -14.16 2.49
C GLY A 120 8.93 -15.61 2.92
N ILE A 121 9.00 -15.90 4.24
CA ILE A 121 9.19 -17.24 4.80
C ILE A 121 7.98 -17.64 5.65
N ASP A 122 7.52 -16.74 6.51
CA ASP A 122 6.34 -16.94 7.35
C ASP A 122 5.07 -16.84 6.48
N PRO A 123 4.14 -17.81 6.53
CA PRO A 123 2.90 -17.75 5.76
C PRO A 123 2.03 -16.50 6.01
N ARG A 124 2.21 -15.83 7.14
CA ARG A 124 1.52 -14.57 7.49
C ARG A 124 2.17 -13.34 6.83
N LEU A 125 3.45 -13.45 6.47
CA LEU A 125 4.30 -12.37 5.95
C LEU A 125 4.70 -12.66 4.49
N GLN A 126 3.69 -12.90 3.67
CA GLN A 126 3.88 -13.25 2.26
C GLN A 126 4.32 -12.05 1.42
N THR A 127 4.84 -12.33 0.24
CA THR A 127 5.27 -11.33 -0.74
C THR A 127 4.12 -10.69 -1.50
N GLU A 128 2.91 -11.21 -1.32
CA GLU A 128 1.68 -10.70 -1.92
C GLU A 128 0.66 -10.28 -0.83
N VAL A 129 -0.13 -9.27 -1.13
CA VAL A 129 -1.21 -8.80 -0.25
C VAL A 129 -2.25 -9.91 -0.07
N SER A 130 -2.66 -10.16 1.17
CA SER A 130 -3.55 -11.24 1.54
C SER A 130 -4.63 -10.80 2.53
N PRO A 131 -5.87 -11.32 2.42
CA PRO A 131 -6.93 -11.08 3.40
C PRO A 131 -6.64 -11.62 4.81
N ALA A 132 -5.56 -12.37 5.00
CA ALA A 132 -5.06 -12.74 6.33
C ALA A 132 -4.49 -11.55 7.12
N LEU A 133 -4.25 -10.42 6.46
CA LEU A 133 -3.75 -9.21 7.11
C LEU A 133 -4.90 -8.34 7.64
N PRO A 134 -4.67 -7.59 8.74
CA PRO A 134 -5.70 -6.73 9.33
C PRO A 134 -6.28 -5.74 8.33
N GLY A 135 -7.62 -5.65 8.27
CA GLY A 135 -8.33 -4.67 7.44
C GLY A 135 -8.26 -4.90 5.93
N ILE A 136 -7.64 -5.97 5.45
CA ILE A 136 -7.49 -6.27 4.04
C ILE A 136 -8.65 -7.14 3.57
N ILE A 137 -9.32 -6.72 2.50
CA ILE A 137 -10.50 -7.40 1.94
C ILE A 137 -10.25 -8.00 0.54
N ASN A 138 -9.07 -7.77 -0.04
CA ASN A 138 -8.71 -8.29 -1.36
C ASN A 138 -7.40 -9.07 -1.33
N ALA A 139 -7.28 -10.04 -2.23
CA ALA A 139 -6.00 -10.68 -2.53
C ALA A 139 -5.27 -9.89 -3.63
N GLY A 140 -3.98 -9.70 -3.45
CA GLY A 140 -3.18 -8.86 -4.35
C GLY A 140 -2.53 -9.58 -5.53
N GLY A 141 -2.64 -10.92 -5.60
CA GLY A 141 -2.04 -11.71 -6.68
C GLY A 141 -2.78 -11.60 -8.02
N GLU A 142 -4.05 -11.22 -8.00
CA GLU A 142 -4.87 -11.05 -9.20
C GLU A 142 -4.99 -9.57 -9.55
N LEU A 143 -4.27 -9.14 -10.59
CA LEU A 143 -4.31 -7.75 -11.04
C LEU A 143 -5.64 -7.41 -11.73
N GLY A 144 -6.12 -6.19 -11.52
CA GLY A 144 -7.27 -5.62 -12.21
C GLY A 144 -8.60 -5.77 -11.47
N ILE A 145 -8.63 -6.33 -10.25
CA ILE A 145 -9.85 -6.47 -9.45
C ILE A 145 -9.96 -5.46 -8.31
N ALA A 146 -8.87 -4.80 -7.95
CA ALA A 146 -8.82 -3.91 -6.78
C ALA A 146 -9.86 -2.79 -6.86
N LEU A 147 -10.02 -2.16 -8.03
CA LEU A 147 -11.00 -1.09 -8.21
C LEU A 147 -12.44 -1.60 -8.06
N SER A 148 -12.75 -2.79 -8.56
CA SER A 148 -14.07 -3.42 -8.36
C SER A 148 -14.35 -3.70 -6.88
N CYS A 149 -13.35 -4.21 -6.15
CA CYS A 149 -13.45 -4.42 -4.70
C CYS A 149 -13.68 -3.09 -3.97
N ALA A 150 -12.96 -2.04 -4.36
CA ALA A 150 -13.09 -0.71 -3.77
C ALA A 150 -14.50 -0.13 -3.98
N VAL A 151 -15.04 -0.22 -5.18
CA VAL A 151 -16.42 0.19 -5.48
C VAL A 151 -17.41 -0.63 -4.66
N GLY A 152 -17.26 -1.96 -4.66
CA GLY A 152 -18.15 -2.86 -3.91
C GLY A 152 -18.16 -2.56 -2.40
N SER A 153 -17.02 -2.16 -1.83
CA SER A 153 -16.88 -1.89 -0.40
C SER A 153 -17.67 -0.66 0.09
N ILE A 154 -18.03 0.24 -0.79
CA ILE A 154 -18.72 1.51 -0.47
C ILE A 154 -20.18 1.55 -0.91
N LEU A 155 -20.66 0.57 -1.69
CA LEU A 155 -22.05 0.52 -2.13
C LEU A 155 -23.00 0.43 -0.94
N ASN A 156 -24.03 1.28 -0.92
CA ASN A 156 -25.01 1.41 0.18
C ASN A 156 -24.37 1.68 1.57
N ASN A 157 -23.18 2.27 1.60
CA ASN A 157 -22.44 2.59 2.82
C ASN A 157 -21.96 4.04 2.82
N PRO A 158 -22.85 5.03 3.00
CA PRO A 158 -22.51 6.46 2.87
C PRO A 158 -21.47 6.95 3.89
N GLN A 159 -21.25 6.19 4.97
CA GLN A 159 -20.28 6.52 6.01
C GLN A 159 -18.89 5.92 5.77
N LYS A 160 -18.74 5.13 4.71
CA LYS A 160 -17.45 4.48 4.39
C LYS A 160 -16.69 5.22 3.32
N SER A 161 -15.36 5.15 3.44
CA SER A 161 -14.44 5.61 2.40
C SER A 161 -13.58 4.43 1.92
N SER A 162 -13.23 4.42 0.66
CA SER A 162 -12.29 3.46 0.08
C SER A 162 -11.17 4.18 -0.64
N PHE A 163 -9.94 3.85 -0.27
CA PHE A 163 -8.72 4.34 -0.90
C PHE A 163 -8.12 3.19 -1.71
N CYS A 164 -8.35 3.22 -3.02
CA CYS A 164 -7.85 2.20 -3.93
C CYS A 164 -6.54 2.66 -4.55
N VAL A 165 -5.48 1.88 -4.37
CA VAL A 165 -4.17 2.14 -4.97
C VAL A 165 -3.85 1.03 -5.96
N ILE A 166 -3.71 1.39 -7.23
CA ILE A 166 -3.33 0.46 -8.31
C ILE A 166 -2.02 0.91 -8.95
N GLY A 167 -1.30 -0.04 -9.55
CA GLY A 167 -0.17 0.27 -10.41
C GLY A 167 -0.61 0.65 -11.82
N ASP A 168 0.24 1.37 -12.53
CA ASP A 168 0.00 1.69 -13.94
C ASP A 168 -0.03 0.44 -14.85
N GLY A 169 0.69 -0.62 -14.48
CA GLY A 169 0.60 -1.93 -15.14
C GLY A 169 -0.74 -2.62 -14.87
N GLU A 170 -1.28 -2.52 -13.65
CA GLU A 170 -2.59 -3.05 -13.30
C GLU A 170 -3.72 -2.29 -14.00
N PHE A 171 -3.54 -0.99 -14.20
CA PHE A 171 -4.50 -0.17 -14.92
C PHE A 171 -4.83 -0.71 -16.32
N GLU A 172 -3.88 -1.41 -16.96
CA GLU A 172 -4.01 -1.94 -18.32
C GLU A 172 -4.66 -3.33 -18.39
N VAL A 173 -4.90 -3.98 -17.26
CA VAL A 173 -5.29 -5.41 -17.24
C VAL A 173 -6.56 -5.67 -16.44
N GLY A 174 -7.15 -6.83 -16.71
CA GLY A 174 -8.32 -7.32 -15.99
C GLY A 174 -9.52 -6.40 -16.09
N ALA A 175 -10.25 -6.28 -14.98
CA ALA A 175 -11.46 -5.49 -14.88
C ALA A 175 -11.22 -4.01 -14.53
N THR A 176 -9.97 -3.53 -14.44
CA THR A 176 -9.70 -2.14 -14.01
C THR A 176 -10.38 -1.12 -14.91
N MET A 177 -10.19 -1.24 -16.23
CA MET A 177 -10.80 -0.30 -17.19
C MET A 177 -12.33 -0.32 -17.15
N PRO A 178 -13.00 -1.49 -17.23
CA PRO A 178 -14.46 -1.54 -17.03
C PRO A 178 -14.91 -0.99 -15.68
N SER A 179 -14.14 -1.22 -14.61
CA SER A 179 -14.48 -0.74 -13.27
C SER A 179 -14.48 0.79 -13.15
N LEU A 180 -13.77 1.52 -14.01
CA LEU A 180 -13.86 2.98 -14.06
C LEU A 180 -15.28 3.44 -14.39
N LEU A 181 -16.04 2.67 -15.18
CA LEU A 181 -17.43 2.97 -15.49
C LEU A 181 -18.35 2.83 -14.28
N SER A 182 -17.90 2.15 -13.21
CA SER A 182 -18.69 2.00 -11.98
C SER A 182 -18.99 3.34 -11.31
N ARG A 183 -18.24 4.39 -11.60
CA ARG A 183 -18.54 5.75 -11.14
C ARG A 183 -19.96 6.20 -11.51
N GLU A 184 -20.49 5.73 -12.63
CA GLU A 184 -21.83 6.06 -13.11
C GLU A 184 -22.95 5.46 -12.23
N PHE A 185 -22.61 4.43 -11.43
CA PHE A 185 -23.56 3.77 -10.50
C PHE A 185 -23.48 4.32 -9.08
N LEU A 186 -22.43 5.08 -8.76
CA LEU A 186 -22.26 5.65 -7.44
C LEU A 186 -23.17 6.86 -7.25
N VAL A 187 -24.02 6.79 -6.23
CA VAL A 187 -25.00 7.83 -5.93
C VAL A 187 -24.60 8.55 -4.64
N PRO A 188 -24.33 9.87 -4.70
CA PRO A 188 -24.04 10.64 -3.50
C PRO A 188 -25.12 10.46 -2.42
N LYS A 189 -24.71 10.39 -1.15
CA LYS A 189 -25.57 10.15 0.04
C LYS A 189 -26.10 8.72 0.20
N ARG A 190 -26.12 7.90 -0.84
CA ARG A 190 -26.42 6.46 -0.73
C ARG A 190 -25.15 5.65 -0.56
N ASP A 191 -24.14 5.97 -1.37
CA ASP A 191 -22.89 5.26 -1.45
C ASP A 191 -21.78 6.06 -0.75
N GLY A 192 -20.71 5.36 -0.37
CA GLY A 192 -19.57 5.96 0.27
C GLY A 192 -18.64 6.70 -0.71
N PHE A 193 -17.51 7.12 -0.20
CA PHE A 193 -16.53 7.91 -0.93
C PHE A 193 -15.38 7.04 -1.45
N LEU A 194 -14.99 7.25 -2.71
CA LEU A 194 -13.89 6.51 -3.35
C LEU A 194 -12.80 7.47 -3.84
N ILE A 195 -11.56 7.17 -3.45
CA ILE A 195 -10.37 7.73 -4.12
C ILE A 195 -9.64 6.60 -4.83
N LEU A 196 -9.45 6.76 -6.14
CA LEU A 196 -8.54 5.95 -6.93
C LEU A 196 -7.21 6.68 -7.10
N ALA A 197 -6.12 6.07 -6.64
CA ALA A 197 -4.76 6.52 -6.87
C ALA A 197 -4.03 5.55 -7.80
N ILE A 198 -3.45 6.06 -8.87
CA ILE A 198 -2.62 5.28 -9.79
C ILE A 198 -1.15 5.57 -9.49
N ASN A 199 -0.43 4.57 -9.01
CA ASN A 199 1.00 4.65 -8.78
C ASN A 199 1.74 4.51 -10.12
N LEU A 200 2.03 5.65 -10.73
CA LEU A 200 2.65 5.73 -12.07
C LEU A 200 4.17 5.67 -11.94
N ASN A 201 4.73 4.47 -11.86
CA ASN A 201 6.18 4.24 -11.84
C ASN A 201 6.77 4.00 -13.25
N GLN A 202 5.95 4.05 -14.29
CA GLN A 202 6.26 3.94 -15.71
C GLN A 202 6.59 2.53 -16.21
N TYR A 203 6.66 1.53 -15.37
CA TYR A 203 7.05 0.18 -15.75
C TYR A 203 6.09 -0.87 -15.17
N LYS A 204 5.87 -1.91 -15.95
CA LYS A 204 5.34 -3.21 -15.56
C LYS A 204 6.41 -4.27 -15.76
N MET A 205 6.18 -5.52 -15.38
CA MET A 205 7.23 -6.55 -15.28
C MET A 205 8.19 -6.64 -16.47
N GLY A 206 7.71 -6.57 -17.70
CA GLY A 206 8.55 -6.78 -18.89
C GLY A 206 8.63 -5.57 -19.83
N SER A 207 7.95 -4.46 -19.55
CA SER A 207 7.88 -3.32 -20.46
C SER A 207 7.43 -2.04 -19.77
N ARG A 208 7.44 -0.95 -20.52
CA ARG A 208 6.80 0.31 -20.08
C ARG A 208 5.28 0.16 -20.06
N SER A 209 4.63 0.86 -19.14
CA SER A 209 3.18 0.96 -19.12
C SER A 209 2.66 1.89 -20.24
N ILE A 210 1.41 1.67 -20.68
CA ILE A 210 0.78 2.54 -21.69
C ILE A 210 0.70 3.97 -21.17
N LEU A 211 0.28 4.17 -19.93
CA LEU A 211 0.18 5.50 -19.32
C LEU A 211 1.52 6.25 -19.34
N SER A 212 2.64 5.55 -19.21
CA SER A 212 3.98 6.16 -19.27
C SER A 212 4.35 6.71 -20.65
N THR A 213 3.66 6.30 -21.70
CA THR A 213 3.86 6.77 -23.08
C THR A 213 2.99 7.99 -23.42
N TRP A 214 2.04 8.35 -22.55
CA TRP A 214 1.13 9.46 -22.77
C TRP A 214 1.71 10.79 -22.27
N SER A 215 1.40 11.87 -22.96
CA SER A 215 1.66 13.21 -22.44
C SER A 215 0.77 13.52 -21.23
N ASN A 216 1.20 14.43 -20.38
CA ASN A 216 0.40 14.88 -19.24
C ASN A 216 -0.98 15.44 -19.66
N SER A 217 -1.05 16.10 -20.82
CA SER A 217 -2.33 16.59 -21.39
C SER A 217 -3.26 15.44 -21.79
N ARG A 218 -2.73 14.37 -22.37
CA ARG A 218 -3.51 13.17 -22.71
C ARG A 218 -4.00 12.44 -21.46
N ILE A 219 -3.16 12.30 -20.44
CA ILE A 219 -3.57 11.72 -19.15
C ILE A 219 -4.71 12.54 -18.55
N LYS A 220 -4.55 13.87 -18.48
CA LYS A 220 -5.61 14.74 -17.97
C LYS A 220 -6.92 14.58 -18.74
N LEU A 221 -6.86 14.59 -20.07
CA LEU A 221 -8.06 14.46 -20.91
C LEU A 221 -8.79 13.11 -20.72
N PHE A 222 -8.04 12.06 -20.43
CA PHE A 222 -8.60 10.72 -20.22
C PHE A 222 -9.35 10.59 -18.87
N PHE A 223 -8.90 11.27 -17.83
CA PHE A 223 -9.48 11.19 -16.48
C PHE A 223 -10.45 12.33 -16.13
N LEU A 224 -10.63 13.31 -17.01
CA LEU A 224 -11.63 14.39 -16.87
C LEU A 224 -12.95 14.01 -17.52
#